data_a608abbbc00da1392257358de3668c0c
#
_entry.id   a608abbbc00da1392257358de3668c0c
#
_cell.length_a   1.000
_cell.length_b   1.000
_cell.length_c   1.000
_cell.angle_alpha   90.00
_cell.angle_beta   90.00
_cell.angle_gamma   90.00
#
_symmetry.space_group_name_H-M   'P 1'
#
loop_
_entity.id
_entity.type
_entity.pdbx_description
1 polymer ?
#
loop_
_entity_poly.entity_id
_entity_poly.type
_entity_poly.pdbx_seq_one_letter_code
_entity_poly.pdbx_strand_id
1 'polypeptide(L)'
;LYALTNNYTMMIDVLNRMEVLNGSSEQISLSKMQIYEQAGDKKKEYEELKTLVDNHPLELNYKLMMGNWLLKKGKKREALKLYNEVLKEDEENAAAKLSLLDYYKATNDQKAIDHLTSELLRSSKTEFDTKLTIIRQNIATYQSANIKDSNKIFRLFNEALSAPQENADILMLKAAFMNMLKMPADSLNNVYIAALKVEPENISARINLIQNVWIGQDFDRVIELCKPALLYNPEEIAFYYFQGFAQFQKHQNDAALETFKKGVSKITSESNPDIVSDFYAIMGDIFHEKGLDTEAFAAYDSCLQWKPENYPALNNYAYYLSLHNKDLPRAEQMSYKTVKAEPKNSTYLDTYAWILFQEKRYEEAKIYMEQVLLYEKSPD
;
A
#
# COMPACT_ATOMS: atom_id res chain seq x y z
N LEU A 1 -11.55 -26.27 27.70
CA LEU A 1 -10.64 -27.38 28.07
C LEU A 1 -10.64 -28.44 26.94
N TYR A 2 -11.81 -29.03 26.57
CA TYR A 2 -11.90 -30.10 25.56
C TYR A 2 -11.50 -29.66 24.14
N ALA A 3 -11.66 -28.39 23.78
CA ALA A 3 -11.18 -27.85 22.51
C ALA A 3 -9.66 -27.90 22.38
N LEU A 4 -8.92 -27.71 23.50
CA LEU A 4 -7.48 -27.75 23.54
C LEU A 4 -6.89 -29.17 23.34
N THR A 5 -7.71 -30.20 23.58
CA THR A 5 -7.32 -31.62 23.46
C THR A 5 -7.96 -32.32 22.27
N ASN A 6 -8.69 -31.59 21.42
CA ASN A 6 -9.45 -32.12 20.28
C ASN A 6 -10.39 -33.29 20.67
N ASN A 7 -10.94 -33.25 21.90
CA ASN A 7 -11.86 -34.28 22.36
C ASN A 7 -13.29 -33.98 21.88
N TYR A 8 -13.54 -34.24 20.62
CA TYR A 8 -14.82 -33.95 19.95
C TYR A 8 -16.02 -34.60 20.62
N THR A 9 -15.86 -35.84 21.13
CA THR A 9 -16.93 -36.56 21.81
C THR A 9 -17.41 -35.81 23.08
N MET A 10 -16.45 -35.37 23.90
CA MET A 10 -16.78 -34.64 25.12
C MET A 10 -17.34 -33.25 24.82
N MET A 11 -16.86 -32.60 23.76
CA MET A 11 -17.40 -31.31 23.31
C MET A 11 -18.88 -31.44 22.93
N ILE A 12 -19.24 -32.48 22.17
CA ILE A 12 -20.63 -32.77 21.79
C ILE A 12 -21.48 -33.13 23.02
N ASP A 13 -20.96 -33.93 23.95
CA ASP A 13 -21.69 -34.26 25.20
C ASP A 13 -22.04 -33.01 26.02
N VAL A 14 -21.10 -32.06 26.13
CA VAL A 14 -21.36 -30.78 26.79
C VAL A 14 -22.46 -30.00 26.08
N LEU A 15 -22.41 -29.90 24.74
CA LEU A 15 -23.44 -29.18 23.97
C LEU A 15 -24.80 -29.86 24.07
N ASN A 16 -24.86 -31.21 24.08
CA ASN A 16 -26.10 -31.95 24.29
C ASN A 16 -26.72 -31.68 25.67
N ARG A 17 -25.89 -31.62 26.72
CA ARG A 17 -26.34 -31.27 28.07
C ARG A 17 -26.86 -29.81 28.14
N MET A 18 -26.15 -28.89 27.46
CA MET A 18 -26.62 -27.49 27.36
C MET A 18 -27.96 -27.41 26.66
N GLU A 19 -28.19 -28.18 25.61
CA GLU A 19 -29.45 -28.24 24.87
C GLU A 19 -30.58 -28.80 25.73
N VAL A 20 -30.30 -29.83 26.52
CA VAL A 20 -31.30 -30.37 27.47
C VAL A 20 -31.69 -29.36 28.55
N LEU A 21 -30.74 -28.58 29.05
CA LEU A 21 -30.97 -27.62 30.14
C LEU A 21 -31.60 -26.32 29.67
N ASN A 22 -31.17 -25.81 28.50
CA ASN A 22 -31.52 -24.47 28.02
C ASN A 22 -32.47 -24.49 26.80
N GLY A 23 -32.80 -25.66 26.31
CA GLY A 23 -33.48 -25.83 25.03
C GLY A 23 -32.53 -25.83 23.82
N SER A 24 -33.09 -26.24 22.69
CA SER A 24 -32.37 -26.17 21.41
C SER A 24 -32.15 -24.72 21.00
N SER A 25 -30.94 -24.35 20.63
CA SER A 25 -30.62 -23.04 20.10
C SER A 25 -29.79 -23.16 18.83
N GLU A 26 -29.97 -22.17 17.96
CA GLU A 26 -29.18 -22.00 16.72
C GLU A 26 -27.68 -22.13 16.98
N GLN A 27 -27.17 -21.45 18.01
CA GLN A 27 -25.75 -21.45 18.36
C GLN A 27 -25.23 -22.81 18.78
N ILE A 28 -26.06 -23.64 19.47
CA ILE A 28 -25.71 -25.00 19.83
C ILE A 28 -25.62 -25.87 18.57
N SER A 29 -26.58 -25.80 17.68
CA SER A 29 -26.58 -26.56 16.42
C SER A 29 -25.40 -26.19 15.52
N LEU A 30 -25.10 -24.90 15.35
CA LEU A 30 -23.92 -24.42 14.60
C LEU A 30 -22.61 -24.92 15.22
N SER A 31 -22.50 -24.89 16.56
CA SER A 31 -21.32 -25.38 17.27
C SER A 31 -21.15 -26.88 17.10
N LYS A 32 -22.24 -27.67 17.21
CA LYS A 32 -22.21 -29.12 16.95
C LYS A 32 -21.79 -29.44 15.51
N MET A 33 -22.35 -28.72 14.54
CA MET A 33 -22.00 -28.86 13.12
C MET A 33 -20.51 -28.67 12.88
N GLN A 34 -19.91 -27.57 13.43
CA GLN A 34 -18.47 -27.31 13.33
C GLN A 34 -17.63 -28.44 13.96
N ILE A 35 -18.03 -28.96 15.11
CA ILE A 35 -17.34 -30.07 15.77
C ILE A 35 -17.43 -31.34 14.92
N TYR A 36 -18.59 -31.65 14.33
CA TYR A 36 -18.76 -32.81 13.45
C TYR A 36 -17.96 -32.66 12.15
N GLU A 37 -17.84 -31.44 11.60
CA GLU A 37 -16.95 -31.15 10.46
C GLU A 37 -15.51 -31.47 10.82
N GLN A 38 -15.01 -30.96 11.97
CA GLN A 38 -13.64 -31.21 12.45
C GLN A 38 -13.39 -32.69 12.78
N ALA A 39 -14.38 -33.38 13.33
CA ALA A 39 -14.32 -34.82 13.63
C ALA A 39 -14.44 -35.72 12.36
N GLY A 40 -14.81 -35.11 11.23
CA GLY A 40 -15.07 -35.85 9.98
C GLY A 40 -16.35 -36.66 9.96
N ASP A 41 -17.28 -36.47 10.92
CA ASP A 41 -18.59 -37.13 11.00
C ASP A 41 -19.62 -36.45 10.08
N LYS A 42 -19.47 -36.73 8.78
CA LYS A 42 -20.28 -36.11 7.73
C LYS A 42 -21.78 -36.41 7.87
N LYS A 43 -22.16 -37.52 8.51
CA LYS A 43 -23.57 -37.84 8.69
C LYS A 43 -24.22 -36.92 9.73
N LYS A 44 -23.58 -36.79 10.88
CA LYS A 44 -24.09 -35.93 11.93
C LYS A 44 -24.00 -34.42 11.60
N GLU A 45 -22.93 -34.02 10.88
CA GLU A 45 -22.80 -32.70 10.29
C GLU A 45 -24.05 -32.35 9.44
N TYR A 46 -24.47 -33.27 8.57
CA TYR A 46 -25.64 -33.10 7.74
C TYR A 46 -26.96 -33.10 8.54
N GLU A 47 -27.09 -33.96 9.52
CA GLU A 47 -28.28 -34.03 10.39
C GLU A 47 -28.50 -32.74 11.15
N GLU A 48 -27.45 -32.13 11.74
CA GLU A 48 -27.54 -30.85 12.41
C GLU A 48 -27.91 -29.71 11.44
N LEU A 49 -27.26 -29.68 10.27
CA LEU A 49 -27.55 -28.65 9.26
C LEU A 49 -28.97 -28.77 8.73
N LYS A 50 -29.48 -30.00 8.55
CA LYS A 50 -30.87 -30.24 8.17
C LYS A 50 -31.85 -29.78 9.26
N THR A 51 -31.53 -30.02 10.53
CA THR A 51 -32.33 -29.56 11.66
C THR A 51 -32.39 -28.03 11.69
N LEU A 52 -31.30 -27.32 11.41
CA LEU A 52 -31.30 -25.86 11.31
C LEU A 52 -32.21 -25.37 10.19
N VAL A 53 -32.13 -25.96 8.99
CA VAL A 53 -32.99 -25.59 7.86
C VAL A 53 -34.47 -25.86 8.16
N ASP A 54 -34.79 -27.02 8.75
CA ASP A 54 -36.17 -27.43 9.04
C ASP A 54 -36.82 -26.56 10.15
N ASN A 55 -36.05 -26.18 11.16
CA ASN A 55 -36.50 -25.34 12.27
C ASN A 55 -36.56 -23.84 11.92
N HIS A 56 -35.81 -23.40 10.92
CA HIS A 56 -35.72 -22.01 10.49
C HIS A 56 -35.94 -21.85 8.98
N PRO A 57 -37.12 -22.18 8.45
CA PRO A 57 -37.38 -22.27 7.01
C PRO A 57 -37.32 -20.91 6.28
N LEU A 58 -37.42 -19.80 7.04
CA LEU A 58 -37.35 -18.44 6.52
C LEU A 58 -35.92 -17.90 6.49
N GLU A 59 -34.97 -18.57 7.17
CA GLU A 59 -33.59 -18.17 7.21
C GLU A 59 -32.83 -18.69 5.98
N LEU A 60 -32.73 -17.82 4.97
CA LEU A 60 -32.12 -18.15 3.67
C LEU A 60 -30.65 -18.59 3.80
N ASN A 61 -29.94 -18.07 4.81
CA ASN A 61 -28.54 -18.42 5.06
C ASN A 61 -28.35 -19.92 5.35
N TYR A 62 -29.29 -20.57 6.06
CA TYR A 62 -29.17 -22.02 6.33
C TYR A 62 -29.41 -22.84 5.09
N LYS A 63 -30.30 -22.41 4.17
CA LYS A 63 -30.48 -23.05 2.87
C LYS A 63 -29.19 -22.94 2.04
N LEU A 64 -28.49 -21.79 2.09
CA LEU A 64 -27.21 -21.60 1.41
C LEU A 64 -26.10 -22.47 2.03
N MET A 65 -26.01 -22.54 3.35
CA MET A 65 -25.07 -23.43 4.05
C MET A 65 -25.29 -24.90 3.65
N MET A 66 -26.53 -25.36 3.58
CA MET A 66 -26.89 -26.71 3.13
C MET A 66 -26.49 -26.91 1.65
N GLY A 67 -26.77 -25.94 0.78
CA GLY A 67 -26.38 -25.96 -0.61
C GLY A 67 -24.87 -26.06 -0.79
N ASN A 68 -24.11 -25.25 -0.05
CA ASN A 68 -22.65 -25.27 -0.08
C ASN A 68 -22.07 -26.60 0.44
N TRP A 69 -22.66 -27.15 1.49
CA TRP A 69 -22.30 -28.48 1.99
C TRP A 69 -22.54 -29.56 0.94
N LEU A 70 -23.70 -29.55 0.29
CA LEU A 70 -24.06 -30.48 -0.77
C LEU A 70 -23.09 -30.37 -1.99
N LEU A 71 -22.73 -29.16 -2.36
CA LEU A 71 -21.75 -28.91 -3.43
C LEU A 71 -20.39 -29.52 -3.10
N LYS A 72 -19.88 -29.31 -1.88
CA LYS A 72 -18.63 -29.91 -1.38
C LYS A 72 -18.67 -31.46 -1.42
N LYS A 73 -19.86 -32.07 -1.25
CA LYS A 73 -20.05 -33.55 -1.30
C LYS A 73 -20.34 -34.05 -2.73
N GLY A 74 -20.28 -33.18 -3.74
CA GLY A 74 -20.53 -33.55 -5.14
C GLY A 74 -22.00 -33.68 -5.53
N LYS A 75 -22.93 -33.37 -4.63
CA LYS A 75 -24.38 -33.41 -4.86
C LYS A 75 -24.87 -32.17 -5.57
N LYS A 76 -24.30 -31.92 -6.75
CA LYS A 76 -24.46 -30.66 -7.50
C LYS A 76 -25.92 -30.29 -7.79
N ARG A 77 -26.78 -31.29 -8.15
CA ARG A 77 -28.20 -30.99 -8.46
C ARG A 77 -28.98 -30.50 -7.26
N GLU A 78 -28.75 -31.10 -6.09
CA GLU A 78 -29.40 -30.74 -4.85
C GLU A 78 -28.95 -29.35 -4.40
N ALA A 79 -27.66 -29.03 -4.51
CA ALA A 79 -27.11 -27.71 -4.23
C ALA A 79 -27.75 -26.63 -5.10
N LEU A 80 -27.79 -26.83 -6.43
CA LEU A 80 -28.41 -25.89 -7.36
C LEU A 80 -29.87 -25.60 -7.04
N LYS A 81 -30.63 -26.64 -6.62
CA LYS A 81 -32.03 -26.49 -6.23
C LYS A 81 -32.17 -25.49 -5.07
N LEU A 82 -31.36 -25.65 -4.02
CA LEU A 82 -31.39 -24.76 -2.85
C LEU A 82 -30.99 -23.33 -3.20
N TYR A 83 -29.98 -23.13 -4.02
CA TYR A 83 -29.58 -21.79 -4.47
C TYR A 83 -30.70 -21.10 -5.24
N ASN A 84 -31.37 -21.82 -6.14
CA ASN A 84 -32.50 -21.29 -6.90
C ASN A 84 -33.73 -21.03 -6.01
N GLU A 85 -33.96 -21.81 -4.96
CA GLU A 85 -35.00 -21.55 -3.96
C GLU A 85 -34.72 -20.24 -3.23
N VAL A 86 -33.48 -19.98 -2.81
CA VAL A 86 -33.08 -18.71 -2.19
C VAL A 86 -33.29 -17.55 -3.12
N LEU A 87 -32.83 -17.65 -4.38
CA LEU A 87 -32.98 -16.60 -5.39
C LEU A 87 -34.44 -16.35 -5.82
N LYS A 88 -35.32 -17.33 -5.64
CA LYS A 88 -36.75 -17.12 -5.84
C LYS A 88 -37.40 -16.27 -4.76
N GLU A 89 -36.90 -16.36 -3.52
CA GLU A 89 -37.32 -15.55 -2.39
C GLU A 89 -36.68 -14.13 -2.40
N ASP A 90 -35.38 -14.09 -2.76
CA ASP A 90 -34.59 -12.86 -2.88
C ASP A 90 -33.67 -12.94 -4.10
N GLU A 91 -34.17 -12.40 -5.24
CA GLU A 91 -33.48 -12.43 -6.55
C GLU A 91 -32.11 -11.75 -6.51
N GLU A 92 -31.93 -10.76 -5.62
CA GLU A 92 -30.72 -9.99 -5.48
C GLU A 92 -29.77 -10.53 -4.38
N ASN A 93 -30.03 -11.70 -3.82
CA ASN A 93 -29.23 -12.26 -2.75
C ASN A 93 -27.78 -12.52 -3.20
N ALA A 94 -26.86 -11.67 -2.76
CA ALA A 94 -25.46 -11.73 -3.16
C ALA A 94 -24.78 -13.04 -2.70
N ALA A 95 -25.13 -13.56 -1.51
CA ALA A 95 -24.56 -14.81 -1.01
C ALA A 95 -25.01 -16.02 -1.84
N ALA A 96 -26.28 -16.03 -2.30
CA ALA A 96 -26.79 -17.07 -3.20
C ALA A 96 -26.09 -16.99 -4.58
N LYS A 97 -25.89 -15.77 -5.12
CA LYS A 97 -25.18 -15.56 -6.37
C LYS A 97 -23.71 -16.01 -6.27
N LEU A 98 -23.04 -15.77 -5.13
CA LEU A 98 -21.68 -16.27 -4.89
C LEU A 98 -21.64 -17.81 -4.81
N SER A 99 -22.60 -18.41 -4.13
CA SER A 99 -22.72 -19.89 -4.07
C SER A 99 -22.97 -20.51 -5.46
N LEU A 100 -23.77 -19.82 -6.29
CA LEU A 100 -23.94 -20.22 -7.71
C LEU A 100 -22.66 -20.04 -8.53
N LEU A 101 -21.88 -19.01 -8.25
CA LEU A 101 -20.60 -18.83 -8.92
C LEU A 101 -19.66 -20.01 -8.65
N ASP A 102 -19.61 -20.48 -7.40
CA ASP A 102 -18.82 -21.67 -7.03
C ASP A 102 -19.38 -22.97 -7.66
N TYR A 103 -20.70 -23.07 -7.78
CA TYR A 103 -21.35 -24.15 -8.51
C TYR A 103 -20.95 -24.16 -10.00
N TYR A 104 -20.98 -23.00 -10.69
CA TYR A 104 -20.58 -22.91 -12.09
C TYR A 104 -19.09 -23.15 -12.29
N LYS A 105 -18.25 -22.74 -11.37
CA LYS A 105 -16.81 -23.14 -11.36
C LYS A 105 -16.66 -24.66 -11.26
N ALA A 106 -17.40 -25.31 -10.35
CA ALA A 106 -17.37 -26.77 -10.17
C ALA A 106 -17.95 -27.56 -11.37
N THR A 107 -18.75 -26.90 -12.22
CA THR A 107 -19.31 -27.48 -13.45
C THR A 107 -18.61 -27.02 -14.73
N ASN A 108 -17.60 -26.15 -14.62
CA ASN A 108 -16.86 -25.56 -15.72
C ASN A 108 -17.74 -24.78 -16.73
N ASP A 109 -18.81 -24.14 -16.26
CA ASP A 109 -19.68 -23.30 -17.11
C ASP A 109 -19.14 -21.86 -17.16
N GLN A 110 -18.19 -21.64 -18.06
CA GLN A 110 -17.51 -20.33 -18.19
C GLN A 110 -18.48 -19.20 -18.56
N LYS A 111 -19.52 -19.48 -19.35
CA LYS A 111 -20.49 -18.44 -19.72
C LYS A 111 -21.32 -17.96 -18.52
N ALA A 112 -21.78 -18.90 -17.72
CA ALA A 112 -22.51 -18.59 -16.49
C ALA A 112 -21.61 -17.87 -15.46
N ILE A 113 -20.34 -18.28 -15.33
CA ILE A 113 -19.35 -17.60 -14.50
C ILE A 113 -19.20 -16.14 -14.93
N ASP A 114 -18.94 -15.87 -16.21
CA ASP A 114 -18.71 -14.51 -16.71
C ASP A 114 -19.95 -13.63 -16.53
N HIS A 115 -21.15 -14.17 -16.83
CA HIS A 115 -22.42 -13.47 -16.64
C HIS A 115 -22.67 -13.08 -15.18
N LEU A 116 -22.57 -14.05 -14.27
CA LEU A 116 -22.87 -13.86 -12.86
C LEU A 116 -21.82 -12.95 -12.17
N THR A 117 -20.56 -13.07 -12.58
CA THR A 117 -19.49 -12.16 -12.15
C THR A 117 -19.80 -10.72 -12.52
N SER A 118 -20.22 -10.49 -13.76
CA SER A 118 -20.61 -9.16 -14.26
C SER A 118 -21.79 -8.59 -13.49
N GLU A 119 -22.80 -9.41 -13.22
CA GLU A 119 -23.99 -9.03 -12.45
C GLU A 119 -23.63 -8.64 -11.01
N LEU A 120 -22.83 -9.45 -10.32
CA LEU A 120 -22.35 -9.16 -8.96
C LEU A 120 -21.55 -7.85 -8.89
N LEU A 121 -20.67 -7.60 -9.86
CA LEU A 121 -19.86 -6.40 -9.88
C LEU A 121 -20.68 -5.12 -10.11
N ARG A 122 -21.75 -5.19 -10.91
CA ARG A 122 -22.63 -4.05 -11.21
C ARG A 122 -23.67 -3.79 -10.13
N SER A 123 -24.05 -4.81 -9.36
CA SER A 123 -25.10 -4.68 -8.35
C SER A 123 -24.67 -3.75 -7.21
N SER A 124 -25.55 -2.82 -6.83
CA SER A 124 -25.35 -1.98 -5.65
C SER A 124 -25.59 -2.75 -4.32
N LYS A 125 -26.22 -3.92 -4.38
CA LYS A 125 -26.47 -4.79 -3.23
C LYS A 125 -25.32 -5.74 -2.92
N THR A 126 -24.36 -5.89 -3.83
CA THR A 126 -23.14 -6.67 -3.58
C THR A 126 -22.20 -5.83 -2.73
N GLU A 127 -21.83 -6.37 -1.57
CA GLU A 127 -20.89 -5.73 -0.65
C GLU A 127 -19.57 -5.41 -1.36
N PHE A 128 -19.00 -4.29 -0.96
CA PHE A 128 -17.78 -3.76 -1.55
C PHE A 128 -16.60 -4.75 -1.47
N ASP A 129 -16.39 -5.37 -0.30
CA ASP A 129 -15.34 -6.37 -0.09
C ASP A 129 -15.52 -7.61 -0.98
N THR A 130 -16.76 -7.97 -1.27
CA THR A 130 -17.08 -9.06 -2.22
C THR A 130 -16.62 -8.70 -3.62
N LYS A 131 -16.89 -7.48 -4.09
CA LYS A 131 -16.43 -7.00 -5.40
C LYS A 131 -14.90 -6.99 -5.50
N LEU A 132 -14.22 -6.50 -4.46
CA LEU A 132 -12.76 -6.53 -4.37
C LEU A 132 -12.23 -7.97 -4.43
N THR A 133 -12.84 -8.88 -3.70
CA THR A 133 -12.44 -10.30 -3.67
C THR A 133 -12.57 -10.95 -5.04
N ILE A 134 -13.67 -10.70 -5.75
CA ILE A 134 -13.89 -11.20 -7.10
C ILE A 134 -12.79 -10.70 -8.05
N ILE A 135 -12.48 -9.40 -8.01
CA ILE A 135 -11.46 -8.81 -8.89
C ILE A 135 -10.06 -9.37 -8.53
N ARG A 136 -9.70 -9.42 -7.25
CA ARG A 136 -8.42 -9.99 -6.78
C ARG A 136 -8.23 -11.44 -7.22
N GLN A 137 -9.25 -12.28 -7.10
CA GLN A 137 -9.20 -13.67 -7.56
C GLN A 137 -8.97 -13.78 -9.07
N ASN A 138 -9.62 -12.93 -9.87
CA ASN A 138 -9.41 -12.91 -11.31
C ASN A 138 -8.00 -12.41 -11.68
N ILE A 139 -7.45 -11.42 -10.97
CA ILE A 139 -6.05 -10.96 -11.15
C ILE A 139 -5.08 -12.10 -10.78
N ALA A 140 -5.29 -12.80 -9.67
CA ALA A 140 -4.45 -13.94 -9.27
C ALA A 140 -4.48 -15.05 -10.34
N THR A 141 -5.65 -15.35 -10.92
CA THR A 141 -5.79 -16.30 -12.02
C THR A 141 -5.06 -15.82 -13.27
N TYR A 142 -5.18 -14.54 -13.62
CA TYR A 142 -4.45 -13.91 -14.73
C TYR A 142 -2.93 -14.09 -14.58
N GLN A 143 -2.40 -13.85 -13.38
CA GLN A 143 -0.98 -13.99 -13.08
C GLN A 143 -0.51 -15.44 -13.13
N SER A 144 -1.24 -16.36 -12.47
CA SER A 144 -0.85 -17.77 -12.35
C SER A 144 -0.96 -18.54 -13.68
N ALA A 145 -1.96 -18.22 -14.50
CA ALA A 145 -2.18 -18.86 -15.80
C ALA A 145 -1.35 -18.22 -16.93
N ASN A 146 -0.50 -17.23 -16.62
CA ASN A 146 0.31 -16.49 -17.59
C ASN A 146 -0.52 -15.99 -18.80
N ILE A 147 -1.74 -15.51 -18.52
CA ILE A 147 -2.65 -14.98 -19.53
C ILE A 147 -2.10 -13.66 -20.03
N LYS A 148 -1.98 -13.47 -21.36
CA LYS A 148 -1.47 -12.22 -21.95
C LYS A 148 -2.55 -11.15 -22.14
N ASP A 149 -3.82 -11.56 -22.27
CA ASP A 149 -4.93 -10.62 -22.50
C ASP A 149 -5.46 -10.05 -21.17
N SER A 150 -5.11 -8.82 -20.90
CA SER A 150 -5.58 -8.07 -19.70
C SER A 150 -6.99 -7.47 -19.87
N ASN A 151 -7.59 -7.51 -21.06
CA ASN A 151 -8.88 -6.87 -21.34
C ASN A 151 -10.01 -7.40 -20.45
N LYS A 152 -9.97 -8.69 -20.12
CA LYS A 152 -10.94 -9.30 -19.19
C LYS A 152 -10.90 -8.59 -17.82
N ILE A 153 -9.71 -8.35 -17.27
CA ILE A 153 -9.55 -7.71 -15.97
C ILE A 153 -10.00 -6.24 -16.02
N PHE A 154 -9.65 -5.49 -17.08
CA PHE A 154 -10.13 -4.13 -17.24
C PHE A 154 -11.66 -4.04 -17.36
N ARG A 155 -12.30 -5.03 -17.99
CA ARG A 155 -13.77 -5.12 -18.05
C ARG A 155 -14.36 -5.27 -16.65
N LEU A 156 -13.82 -6.15 -15.81
CA LEU A 156 -14.27 -6.34 -14.42
C LEU A 156 -14.15 -5.04 -13.62
N PHE A 157 -13.03 -4.31 -13.77
CA PHE A 157 -12.91 -2.98 -13.15
C PHE A 157 -13.98 -2.01 -13.63
N ASN A 158 -14.22 -1.96 -14.94
CA ASN A 158 -15.22 -1.03 -15.49
C ASN A 158 -16.64 -1.37 -15.01
N GLU A 159 -16.96 -2.66 -14.88
CA GLU A 159 -18.24 -3.12 -14.33
C GLU A 159 -18.39 -2.76 -12.85
N ALA A 160 -17.37 -2.98 -12.03
CA ALA A 160 -17.39 -2.63 -10.62
C ALA A 160 -17.49 -1.10 -10.41
N LEU A 161 -16.81 -0.31 -11.26
CA LEU A 161 -16.79 1.14 -11.20
C LEU A 161 -18.02 1.80 -11.86
N SER A 162 -18.92 1.02 -12.47
CA SER A 162 -20.20 1.55 -13.02
C SER A 162 -21.20 1.90 -11.92
N ALA A 163 -21.07 1.33 -10.72
CA ALA A 163 -21.83 1.69 -9.53
C ALA A 163 -21.10 2.79 -8.72
N PRO A 164 -21.81 3.59 -7.91
CA PRO A 164 -21.17 4.52 -6.98
C PRO A 164 -20.17 3.79 -6.07
N GLN A 165 -19.03 4.45 -5.82
CA GLN A 165 -17.97 3.89 -4.98
C GLN A 165 -18.05 4.50 -3.58
N GLU A 166 -17.94 3.67 -2.55
CA GLU A 166 -17.92 4.10 -1.14
C GLU A 166 -16.53 4.56 -0.70
N ASN A 167 -15.48 3.99 -1.31
CA ASN A 167 -14.08 4.32 -1.06
C ASN A 167 -13.24 4.14 -2.34
N ALA A 168 -11.94 4.38 -2.26
CA ALA A 168 -11.04 4.35 -3.41
C ALA A 168 -10.42 2.97 -3.72
N ASP A 169 -10.71 1.91 -2.97
CA ASP A 169 -9.96 0.65 -3.03
C ASP A 169 -10.00 -0.04 -4.39
N ILE A 170 -11.16 -0.05 -5.08
CA ILE A 170 -11.26 -0.62 -6.44
C ILE A 170 -10.40 0.18 -7.42
N LEU A 171 -10.38 1.51 -7.30
CA LEU A 171 -9.54 2.38 -8.11
C LEU A 171 -8.06 2.17 -7.80
N MET A 172 -7.69 2.05 -6.53
CA MET A 172 -6.32 1.75 -6.12
C MET A 172 -5.87 0.36 -6.57
N LEU A 173 -6.75 -0.64 -6.51
CA LEU A 173 -6.48 -1.98 -7.07
C LEU A 173 -6.31 -1.92 -8.59
N LYS A 174 -7.11 -1.11 -9.30
CA LYS A 174 -6.95 -0.85 -10.74
C LYS A 174 -5.60 -0.21 -11.05
N ALA A 175 -5.20 0.81 -10.29
CA ALA A 175 -3.90 1.46 -10.45
C ALA A 175 -2.74 0.47 -10.19
N ALA A 176 -2.82 -0.37 -9.17
CA ALA A 176 -1.84 -1.41 -8.90
C ALA A 176 -1.71 -2.41 -10.05
N PHE A 177 -2.84 -2.85 -10.62
CA PHE A 177 -2.85 -3.72 -11.80
C PHE A 177 -2.26 -3.04 -13.03
N MET A 178 -2.58 -1.76 -13.29
CA MET A 178 -2.01 -0.98 -14.39
C MET A 178 -0.50 -0.78 -14.22
N ASN A 179 -0.03 -0.56 -12.99
CA ASN A 179 1.39 -0.43 -12.68
C ASN A 179 2.15 -1.76 -12.91
N MET A 180 1.56 -2.89 -12.51
CA MET A 180 2.09 -4.22 -12.81
C MET A 180 2.27 -4.44 -14.34
N LEU A 181 1.36 -3.90 -15.14
CA LEU A 181 1.43 -3.94 -16.61
C LEU A 181 2.37 -2.86 -17.19
N LYS A 182 3.02 -2.04 -16.36
CA LYS A 182 3.88 -0.92 -16.77
C LYS A 182 3.19 0.06 -17.72
N MET A 183 1.93 0.37 -17.44
CA MET A 183 1.16 1.32 -18.24
C MET A 183 1.71 2.76 -18.06
N PRO A 184 1.50 3.65 -19.05
CA PRO A 184 1.98 5.02 -18.99
C PRO A 184 1.48 5.77 -17.75
N ALA A 185 2.34 6.65 -17.20
CA ALA A 185 2.04 7.46 -16.01
C ALA A 185 0.75 8.27 -16.13
N ASP A 186 0.48 8.85 -17.31
CA ASP A 186 -0.75 9.63 -17.55
C ASP A 186 -2.03 8.80 -17.36
N SER A 187 -2.00 7.54 -17.76
CA SER A 187 -3.13 6.62 -17.55
C SER A 187 -3.34 6.32 -16.07
N LEU A 188 -2.25 6.12 -15.31
CA LEU A 188 -2.27 5.93 -13.86
C LEU A 188 -2.75 7.20 -13.14
N ASN A 189 -2.28 8.38 -13.56
CA ASN A 189 -2.68 9.66 -12.99
C ASN A 189 -4.19 9.87 -13.05
N ASN A 190 -4.83 9.50 -14.16
CA ASN A 190 -6.29 9.58 -14.30
C ASN A 190 -7.02 8.71 -13.26
N VAL A 191 -6.47 7.54 -12.94
CA VAL A 191 -7.04 6.65 -11.91
C VAL A 191 -6.83 7.20 -10.51
N TYR A 192 -5.63 7.74 -10.21
CA TYR A 192 -5.38 8.38 -8.91
C TYR A 192 -6.25 9.63 -8.71
N ILE A 193 -6.44 10.44 -9.75
CA ILE A 193 -7.35 11.59 -9.70
C ILE A 193 -8.80 11.13 -9.45
N ALA A 194 -9.22 10.03 -10.07
CA ALA A 194 -10.55 9.46 -9.82
C ALA A 194 -10.66 8.93 -8.36
N ALA A 195 -9.62 8.29 -7.83
CA ALA A 195 -9.57 7.84 -6.45
C ALA A 195 -9.69 9.02 -5.46
N LEU A 196 -8.97 10.11 -5.72
CA LEU A 196 -9.02 11.32 -4.89
C LEU A 196 -10.32 12.13 -5.00
N LYS A 197 -11.18 11.86 -6.00
CA LYS A 197 -12.54 12.40 -6.05
C LYS A 197 -13.49 11.65 -5.12
N VAL A 198 -13.25 10.34 -4.92
CA VAL A 198 -14.04 9.49 -4.02
C VAL A 198 -13.56 9.66 -2.58
N GLU A 199 -12.24 9.69 -2.39
CA GLU A 199 -11.56 9.71 -1.09
C GLU A 199 -10.43 10.75 -1.12
N PRO A 200 -10.73 12.03 -0.89
CA PRO A 200 -9.77 13.12 -0.98
C PRO A 200 -8.58 12.99 -0.02
N GLU A 201 -8.77 12.30 1.10
CA GLU A 201 -7.77 12.01 2.14
C GLU A 201 -6.88 10.79 1.83
N ASN A 202 -7.07 10.10 0.71
CA ASN A 202 -6.29 8.92 0.37
C ASN A 202 -4.83 9.27 0.12
N ILE A 203 -3.99 9.02 1.13
CA ILE A 203 -2.55 9.32 1.13
C ILE A 203 -1.84 8.61 -0.02
N SER A 204 -2.11 7.32 -0.21
CA SER A 204 -1.44 6.51 -1.23
C SER A 204 -1.72 7.01 -2.65
N ALA A 205 -2.99 7.32 -2.96
CA ALA A 205 -3.34 7.87 -4.27
C ALA A 205 -2.63 9.20 -4.53
N ARG A 206 -2.55 10.06 -3.51
CA ARG A 206 -1.94 11.38 -3.64
C ARG A 206 -0.43 11.30 -3.79
N ILE A 207 0.25 10.48 -2.98
CA ILE A 207 1.70 10.27 -3.07
C ILE A 207 2.07 9.74 -4.46
N ASN A 208 1.38 8.69 -4.94
CA ASN A 208 1.66 8.13 -6.26
C ASN A 208 1.44 9.16 -7.39
N LEU A 209 0.38 9.98 -7.31
CA LEU A 209 0.14 11.05 -8.28
C LEU A 209 1.27 12.09 -8.24
N ILE A 210 1.68 12.53 -7.06
CA ILE A 210 2.79 13.48 -6.88
C ILE A 210 4.09 12.89 -7.44
N GLN A 211 4.42 11.64 -7.13
CA GLN A 211 5.62 10.98 -7.62
C GLN A 211 5.67 10.88 -9.15
N ASN A 212 4.55 10.58 -9.80
CA ASN A 212 4.48 10.55 -11.25
C ASN A 212 4.72 11.94 -11.88
N VAL A 213 4.18 12.99 -11.26
CA VAL A 213 4.40 14.39 -11.70
C VAL A 213 5.84 14.83 -11.43
N TRP A 214 6.41 14.38 -10.31
CA TRP A 214 7.78 14.65 -9.91
C TRP A 214 8.80 14.18 -10.93
N ILE A 215 8.63 12.98 -11.48
CA ILE A 215 9.51 12.44 -12.52
C ILE A 215 9.59 13.37 -13.75
N GLY A 216 8.48 14.04 -14.05
CA GLY A 216 8.40 15.06 -15.12
C GLY A 216 8.94 16.43 -14.72
N GLN A 217 9.42 16.62 -13.49
CA GLN A 217 9.94 17.87 -12.93
C GLN A 217 8.93 19.06 -13.00
N ASP A 218 7.64 18.77 -13.04
CA ASP A 218 6.59 19.79 -12.97
C ASP A 218 6.36 20.21 -11.51
N PHE A 219 7.30 21.00 -10.97
CA PHE A 219 7.28 21.43 -9.58
C PHE A 219 6.10 22.34 -9.24
N ASP A 220 5.56 23.10 -10.20
CA ASP A 220 4.33 23.86 -10.01
C ASP A 220 3.16 22.94 -9.70
N ARG A 221 3.02 21.89 -10.50
CA ARG A 221 1.97 20.89 -10.30
C ARG A 221 2.13 20.11 -9.00
N VAL A 222 3.37 19.80 -8.61
CA VAL A 222 3.66 19.16 -7.29
C VAL A 222 3.15 20.06 -6.16
N ILE A 223 3.48 21.35 -6.17
CA ILE A 223 3.03 22.30 -5.14
C ILE A 223 1.49 22.39 -5.09
N GLU A 224 0.82 22.42 -6.25
CA GLU A 224 -0.66 22.42 -6.31
C GLU A 224 -1.27 21.15 -5.73
N LEU A 225 -0.68 19.99 -5.98
CA LEU A 225 -1.17 18.72 -5.46
C LEU A 225 -0.94 18.57 -3.96
N CYS A 226 0.11 19.20 -3.41
CA CYS A 226 0.38 19.19 -1.98
C CYS A 226 -0.58 20.08 -1.17
N LYS A 227 -1.12 21.15 -1.72
CA LYS A 227 -2.04 22.06 -1.00
C LYS A 227 -3.26 21.31 -0.39
N PRO A 228 -4.07 20.57 -1.16
CA PRO A 228 -5.16 19.79 -0.58
C PRO A 228 -4.64 18.63 0.28
N ALA A 229 -3.46 18.06 -0.02
CA ALA A 229 -2.86 17.02 0.79
C ALA A 229 -2.65 17.46 2.24
N LEU A 230 -2.05 18.62 2.43
CA LEU A 230 -1.80 19.21 3.76
C LEU A 230 -3.08 19.62 4.49
N LEU A 231 -4.18 19.83 3.77
CA LEU A 231 -5.48 20.10 4.38
C LEU A 231 -6.12 18.82 4.93
N TYR A 232 -6.09 17.74 4.16
CA TYR A 232 -6.70 16.47 4.54
C TYR A 232 -5.83 15.62 5.48
N ASN A 233 -4.50 15.69 5.32
CA ASN A 233 -3.53 14.88 6.05
C ASN A 233 -2.41 15.78 6.64
N PRO A 234 -2.72 16.67 7.59
CA PRO A 234 -1.75 17.66 8.10
C PRO A 234 -0.60 17.02 8.91
N GLU A 235 -0.72 15.79 9.32
CA GLU A 235 0.33 15.06 10.06
C GLU A 235 1.27 14.25 9.15
N GLU A 236 0.95 14.13 7.84
CA GLU A 236 1.77 13.34 6.90
C GLU A 236 2.96 14.16 6.40
N ILE A 237 4.16 13.85 6.91
CA ILE A 237 5.38 14.60 6.63
C ILE A 237 5.83 14.54 5.16
N ALA A 238 5.45 13.49 4.43
CA ALA A 238 5.81 13.34 3.03
C ALA A 238 5.28 14.51 2.16
N PHE A 239 4.11 15.06 2.50
CA PHE A 239 3.57 16.19 1.74
C PHE A 239 4.32 17.50 1.97
N TYR A 240 4.84 17.72 3.19
CA TYR A 240 5.74 18.84 3.47
C TYR A 240 7.08 18.67 2.73
N TYR A 241 7.58 17.42 2.64
CA TYR A 241 8.77 17.10 1.88
C TYR A 241 8.61 17.46 0.40
N PHE A 242 7.59 16.91 -0.25
CA PHE A 242 7.36 17.19 -1.67
C PHE A 242 7.14 18.68 -1.95
N GLN A 243 6.33 19.35 -1.14
CA GLN A 243 6.08 20.77 -1.34
C GLN A 243 7.32 21.61 -1.11
N GLY A 244 8.03 21.40 0.01
CA GLY A 244 9.21 22.18 0.36
C GLY A 244 10.34 22.00 -0.64
N PHE A 245 10.57 20.74 -1.07
CA PHE A 245 11.57 20.47 -2.10
C PHE A 245 11.20 21.09 -3.46
N ALA A 246 9.94 20.98 -3.89
CA ALA A 246 9.49 21.61 -5.13
C ALA A 246 9.66 23.13 -5.09
N GLN A 247 9.38 23.77 -3.95
CA GLN A 247 9.63 25.18 -3.72
C GLN A 247 11.14 25.51 -3.78
N PHE A 248 11.98 24.67 -3.18
CA PHE A 248 13.44 24.82 -3.23
C PHE A 248 13.96 24.73 -4.67
N GLN A 249 13.53 23.74 -5.45
CA GLN A 249 13.90 23.60 -6.87
C GLN A 249 13.47 24.82 -7.72
N LYS A 250 12.45 25.53 -7.28
CA LYS A 250 12.00 26.78 -7.91
C LYS A 250 12.67 28.03 -7.33
N HIS A 251 13.71 27.88 -6.52
CA HIS A 251 14.41 28.98 -5.83
C HIS A 251 13.48 29.84 -4.93
N GLN A 252 12.37 29.24 -4.44
CA GLN A 252 11.45 29.87 -3.50
C GLN A 252 11.89 29.55 -2.06
N ASN A 253 13.14 29.93 -1.71
CA ASN A 253 13.82 29.48 -0.49
C ASN A 253 13.07 29.83 0.80
N ASP A 254 12.44 31.03 0.89
CA ASP A 254 11.68 31.42 2.08
C ASP A 254 10.43 30.54 2.25
N ALA A 255 9.71 30.27 1.16
CA ALA A 255 8.53 29.41 1.19
C ALA A 255 8.90 27.96 1.52
N ALA A 256 10.00 27.46 0.94
CA ALA A 256 10.53 26.12 1.23
C ALA A 256 10.87 25.98 2.72
N LEU A 257 11.58 26.97 3.28
CA LEU A 257 11.97 26.97 4.68
C LEU A 257 10.76 27.01 5.63
N GLU A 258 9.73 27.78 5.31
CA GLU A 258 8.48 27.79 6.07
C GLU A 258 7.78 26.44 6.02
N THR A 259 7.72 25.83 4.83
CA THR A 259 7.12 24.50 4.63
C THR A 259 7.87 23.43 5.43
N PHE A 260 9.21 23.40 5.35
CA PHE A 260 10.01 22.44 6.10
C PHE A 260 9.90 22.63 7.61
N LYS A 261 9.88 23.89 8.13
CA LYS A 261 9.65 24.16 9.56
C LYS A 261 8.31 23.61 10.05
N LYS A 262 7.25 23.73 9.25
CA LYS A 262 5.95 23.11 9.54
C LYS A 262 6.07 21.58 9.55
N GLY A 263 6.74 20.99 8.57
CA GLY A 263 6.99 19.54 8.51
C GLY A 263 7.78 19.04 9.72
N VAL A 264 8.84 19.76 10.11
CA VAL A 264 9.64 19.44 11.30
C VAL A 264 8.78 19.39 12.57
N SER A 265 7.78 20.26 12.70
CA SER A 265 6.87 20.26 13.87
C SER A 265 5.96 19.01 13.93
N LYS A 266 5.90 18.20 12.86
CA LYS A 266 5.11 16.96 12.75
C LYS A 266 5.96 15.70 12.91
N ILE A 267 7.27 15.84 13.08
CA ILE A 267 8.18 14.70 13.24
C ILE A 267 7.91 13.99 14.56
N THR A 268 7.86 12.65 14.49
CA THR A 268 7.76 11.75 15.63
C THR A 268 8.90 10.74 15.60
N SER A 269 9.06 9.92 16.65
CA SER A 269 10.04 8.83 16.68
C SER A 269 9.82 7.77 15.60
N GLU A 270 8.60 7.71 15.02
CA GLU A 270 8.23 6.74 13.97
C GLU A 270 8.37 7.33 12.56
N SER A 271 8.74 8.61 12.46
CA SER A 271 8.92 9.27 11.16
C SER A 271 10.03 8.63 10.35
N ASN A 272 9.86 8.61 9.03
CA ASN A 272 10.85 8.04 8.11
C ASN A 272 12.18 8.82 8.20
N PRO A 273 13.30 8.18 8.61
CA PRO A 273 14.58 8.86 8.81
C PRO A 273 15.13 9.51 7.54
N ASP A 274 14.87 8.94 6.37
CA ASP A 274 15.33 9.49 5.09
C ASP A 274 14.66 10.84 4.82
N ILE A 275 13.33 10.91 4.96
CA ILE A 275 12.58 12.15 4.74
C ILE A 275 12.99 13.23 5.74
N VAL A 276 13.14 12.87 7.01
CA VAL A 276 13.53 13.83 8.06
C VAL A 276 14.94 14.33 7.84
N SER A 277 15.86 13.44 7.51
CA SER A 277 17.24 13.81 7.19
C SER A 277 17.30 14.79 6.01
N ASP A 278 16.54 14.53 4.95
CA ASP A 278 16.48 15.40 3.78
C ASP A 278 15.85 16.76 4.10
N PHE A 279 14.85 16.84 4.99
CA PHE A 279 14.33 18.12 5.48
C PHE A 279 15.46 19.00 6.02
N TYR A 280 16.23 18.44 6.94
CA TYR A 280 17.29 19.19 7.60
C TYR A 280 18.47 19.48 6.65
N ALA A 281 18.78 18.59 5.70
CA ALA A 281 19.81 18.83 4.70
C ALA A 281 19.47 20.04 3.85
N ILE A 282 18.26 20.09 3.27
CA ILE A 282 17.81 21.19 2.42
C ILE A 282 17.68 22.50 3.22
N MET A 283 17.19 22.43 4.48
CA MET A 283 17.19 23.59 5.36
C MET A 283 18.62 24.11 5.59
N GLY A 284 19.59 23.22 5.74
CA GLY A 284 21.01 23.56 5.87
C GLY A 284 21.53 24.31 4.63
N ASP A 285 21.23 23.79 3.42
CA ASP A 285 21.58 24.44 2.17
C ASP A 285 20.96 25.85 2.07
N ILE A 286 19.67 26.00 2.35
CA ILE A 286 18.97 27.28 2.31
C ILE A 286 19.54 28.26 3.34
N PHE A 287 19.83 27.83 4.57
CA PHE A 287 20.43 28.70 5.59
C PHE A 287 21.82 29.16 5.18
N HIS A 288 22.63 28.28 4.60
CA HIS A 288 23.94 28.66 4.09
C HIS A 288 23.83 29.70 2.96
N GLU A 289 22.96 29.48 1.96
CA GLU A 289 22.72 30.44 0.87
C GLU A 289 22.29 31.84 1.41
N LYS A 290 21.61 31.87 2.56
CA LYS A 290 21.22 33.10 3.24
C LYS A 290 22.32 33.71 4.13
N GLY A 291 23.49 33.10 4.21
CA GLY A 291 24.59 33.51 5.10
C GLY A 291 24.33 33.25 6.59
N LEU A 292 23.41 32.36 6.92
CA LEU A 292 23.04 31.97 8.29
C LEU A 292 23.77 30.67 8.68
N ASP A 293 25.11 30.72 8.74
CA ASP A 293 25.96 29.54 8.90
C ASP A 293 25.71 28.77 10.21
N THR A 294 25.37 29.47 11.28
CA THR A 294 25.08 28.80 12.56
C THR A 294 23.85 27.91 12.46
N GLU A 295 22.79 28.41 11.84
CA GLU A 295 21.56 27.67 11.57
C GLU A 295 21.78 26.57 10.55
N ALA A 296 22.61 26.80 9.53
CA ALA A 296 22.99 25.80 8.54
C ALA A 296 23.67 24.59 9.20
N PHE A 297 24.68 24.84 10.04
CA PHE A 297 25.40 23.77 10.71
C PHE A 297 24.53 23.01 11.71
N ALA A 298 23.65 23.69 12.44
CA ALA A 298 22.69 23.04 13.33
C ALA A 298 21.69 22.16 12.55
N ALA A 299 21.28 22.58 11.37
CA ALA A 299 20.42 21.78 10.51
C ALA A 299 21.14 20.55 9.99
N TYR A 300 22.40 20.67 9.53
CA TYR A 300 23.18 19.50 9.12
C TYR A 300 23.47 18.53 10.28
N ASP A 301 23.73 19.05 11.49
CA ASP A 301 23.87 18.20 12.68
C ASP A 301 22.59 17.38 12.94
N SER A 302 21.43 18.03 12.82
CA SER A 302 20.13 17.36 12.94
C SER A 302 19.91 16.33 11.80
N CYS A 303 20.28 16.66 10.58
CA CYS A 303 20.24 15.75 9.42
C CYS A 303 21.01 14.45 9.73
N LEU A 304 22.26 14.59 10.18
CA LEU A 304 23.14 13.45 10.43
C LEU A 304 22.80 12.65 11.70
N GLN A 305 22.02 13.22 12.63
CA GLN A 305 21.43 12.45 13.72
C GLN A 305 20.37 11.47 13.24
N TRP A 306 19.58 11.84 12.25
CA TRP A 306 18.56 10.97 11.66
C TRP A 306 19.16 9.96 10.67
N LYS A 307 20.13 10.38 9.85
CA LYS A 307 20.80 9.54 8.87
C LYS A 307 22.29 9.86 8.80
N PRO A 308 23.13 9.15 9.60
CA PRO A 308 24.58 9.40 9.63
C PRO A 308 25.31 9.21 8.29
N GLU A 309 24.68 8.51 7.33
CA GLU A 309 25.20 8.21 6.01
C GLU A 309 24.45 9.00 4.91
N ASN A 310 23.90 10.16 5.22
CA ASN A 310 23.44 11.08 4.20
C ASN A 310 24.66 11.71 3.51
N TYR A 311 25.19 11.03 2.49
CA TYR A 311 26.43 11.44 1.84
C TYR A 311 26.36 12.82 1.16
N PRO A 312 25.25 13.20 0.48
CA PRO A 312 25.10 14.58 -0.01
C PRO A 312 25.21 15.61 1.11
N ALA A 313 24.53 15.39 2.23
CA ALA A 313 24.60 16.31 3.38
C ALA A 313 26.00 16.33 4.01
N LEU A 314 26.65 15.16 4.15
CA LEU A 314 28.04 15.09 4.63
C LEU A 314 28.99 15.91 3.75
N ASN A 315 28.84 15.80 2.43
CA ASN A 315 29.65 16.55 1.47
C ASN A 315 29.44 18.05 1.59
N ASN A 316 28.18 18.51 1.55
CA ASN A 316 27.87 19.92 1.63
C ASN A 316 28.30 20.53 2.96
N TYR A 317 28.03 19.84 4.06
CA TYR A 317 28.45 20.29 5.38
C TYR A 317 29.97 20.40 5.49
N ALA A 318 30.71 19.38 5.03
CA ALA A 318 32.17 19.41 5.02
C ALA A 318 32.71 20.58 4.19
N TYR A 319 32.15 20.79 3.01
CA TYR A 319 32.51 21.90 2.13
C TYR A 319 32.29 23.26 2.82
N TYR A 320 31.10 23.48 3.40
CA TYR A 320 30.78 24.77 4.06
C TYR A 320 31.61 25.03 5.33
N LEU A 321 31.91 24.00 6.13
CA LEU A 321 32.88 24.13 7.22
C LEU A 321 34.24 24.58 6.72
N SER A 322 34.73 24.01 5.62
CA SER A 322 36.04 24.31 5.04
C SER A 322 36.15 25.72 4.49
N LEU A 323 35.06 26.27 3.91
CA LEU A 323 35.02 27.64 3.44
C LEU A 323 35.28 28.69 4.56
N HIS A 324 34.84 28.36 5.77
CA HIS A 324 35.02 29.22 6.95
C HIS A 324 36.26 28.88 7.77
N ASN A 325 37.12 27.94 7.33
CA ASN A 325 38.22 27.37 8.11
C ASN A 325 37.77 26.90 9.52
N LYS A 326 36.54 26.45 9.62
CA LYS A 326 35.97 25.93 10.87
C LYS A 326 36.10 24.39 10.88
N ASP A 327 36.68 23.87 11.96
CA ASP A 327 36.74 22.41 12.24
C ASP A 327 37.15 21.57 11.02
N LEU A 328 38.29 21.95 10.38
CA LEU A 328 38.81 21.22 9.22
C LEU A 328 38.98 19.72 9.45
N PRO A 329 39.43 19.23 10.64
CA PRO A 329 39.50 17.81 10.90
C PRO A 329 38.12 17.11 10.83
N ARG A 330 37.05 17.75 11.27
CA ARG A 330 35.69 17.21 11.13
C ARG A 330 35.24 17.23 9.67
N ALA A 331 35.52 18.29 8.94
CA ALA A 331 35.22 18.41 7.52
C ALA A 331 35.95 17.31 6.73
N GLU A 332 37.23 17.06 7.01
CA GLU A 332 37.99 15.96 6.37
C GLU A 332 37.34 14.60 6.64
N GLN A 333 37.02 14.31 7.89
CA GLN A 333 36.38 13.02 8.25
C GLN A 333 35.05 12.79 7.52
N MET A 334 34.20 13.81 7.42
CA MET A 334 32.93 13.74 6.70
C MET A 334 33.12 13.54 5.21
N SER A 335 33.99 14.34 4.59
CA SER A 335 34.29 14.25 3.16
C SER A 335 34.98 12.93 2.82
N TYR A 336 35.89 12.43 3.65
CA TYR A 336 36.49 11.12 3.45
C TYR A 336 35.46 9.98 3.43
N LYS A 337 34.42 10.05 4.30
CA LYS A 337 33.31 9.07 4.27
C LYS A 337 32.60 9.07 2.92
N THR A 338 32.36 10.24 2.31
CA THR A 338 31.69 10.34 1.00
C THR A 338 32.55 9.74 -0.11
N VAL A 339 33.85 10.07 -0.14
CA VAL A 339 34.79 9.50 -1.12
C VAL A 339 34.94 7.97 -0.96
N LYS A 340 34.91 7.48 0.29
CA LYS A 340 34.96 6.04 0.53
C LYS A 340 33.71 5.31 0.05
N ALA A 341 32.54 5.93 0.19
CA ALA A 341 31.27 5.36 -0.25
C ALA A 341 31.13 5.38 -1.77
N GLU A 342 31.54 6.48 -2.41
CA GLU A 342 31.44 6.68 -3.86
C GLU A 342 32.78 7.16 -4.44
N PRO A 343 33.77 6.26 -4.63
CA PRO A 343 35.13 6.63 -4.98
C PRO A 343 35.32 7.27 -6.37
N LYS A 344 34.29 7.24 -7.21
CA LYS A 344 34.29 7.83 -8.55
C LYS A 344 33.43 9.08 -8.68
N ASN A 345 32.78 9.50 -7.61
CA ASN A 345 31.96 10.69 -7.61
C ASN A 345 32.84 11.94 -7.64
N SER A 346 32.89 12.63 -8.78
CA SER A 346 33.74 13.80 -8.99
C SER A 346 33.45 14.93 -7.98
N THR A 347 32.19 15.15 -7.61
CA THR A 347 31.81 16.17 -6.62
C THR A 347 32.39 15.87 -5.25
N TYR A 348 32.37 14.60 -4.82
CA TYR A 348 32.92 14.21 -3.51
C TYR A 348 34.44 14.26 -3.48
N LEU A 349 35.07 13.85 -4.60
CA LEU A 349 36.54 13.95 -4.78
C LEU A 349 37.01 15.40 -4.78
N ASP A 350 36.29 16.31 -5.45
CA ASP A 350 36.59 17.73 -5.49
C ASP A 350 36.50 18.35 -4.08
N THR A 351 35.43 18.12 -3.37
CA THR A 351 35.28 18.61 -1.98
C THR A 351 36.43 18.10 -1.09
N TYR A 352 36.80 16.81 -1.22
CA TYR A 352 37.87 16.24 -0.42
C TYR A 352 39.24 16.84 -0.77
N ALA A 353 39.52 17.00 -2.06
CA ALA A 353 40.74 17.67 -2.53
C ALA A 353 40.82 19.12 -2.03
N TRP A 354 39.69 19.86 -2.05
CA TRP A 354 39.63 21.22 -1.54
C TRP A 354 39.96 21.28 -0.04
N ILE A 355 39.41 20.37 0.77
CA ILE A 355 39.64 20.32 2.23
C ILE A 355 41.12 20.03 2.51
N LEU A 356 41.71 19.03 1.81
CA LEU A 356 43.15 18.73 1.89
C LEU A 356 44.03 19.93 1.52
N PHE A 357 43.61 20.69 0.50
CA PHE A 357 44.29 21.92 0.13
C PHE A 357 44.22 22.97 1.25
N GLN A 358 43.09 23.14 1.90
CA GLN A 358 42.94 24.04 3.06
C GLN A 358 43.84 23.59 4.25
N GLU A 359 44.03 22.30 4.42
CA GLU A 359 44.95 21.72 5.40
C GLU A 359 46.42 21.78 4.99
N LYS A 360 46.71 22.38 3.83
CA LYS A 360 48.05 22.50 3.26
C LYS A 360 48.69 21.15 2.86
N ARG A 361 47.93 20.10 2.66
CA ARG A 361 48.32 18.77 2.20
C ARG A 361 48.27 18.72 0.67
N TYR A 362 49.05 19.57 0.02
CA TYR A 362 48.94 19.85 -1.41
C TYR A 362 49.21 18.65 -2.32
N GLU A 363 50.11 17.77 -1.96
CA GLU A 363 50.40 16.57 -2.76
C GLU A 363 49.21 15.59 -2.75
N GLU A 364 48.57 15.42 -1.59
CA GLU A 364 47.37 14.57 -1.47
C GLU A 364 46.21 15.24 -2.21
N ALA A 365 45.98 16.52 -2.03
CA ALA A 365 44.96 17.28 -2.76
C ALA A 365 45.09 17.11 -4.27
N LYS A 366 46.32 17.15 -4.78
CA LYS A 366 46.61 16.97 -6.21
C LYS A 366 46.16 15.59 -6.71
N ILE A 367 46.43 14.53 -5.93
CA ILE A 367 46.06 13.15 -6.32
C ILE A 367 44.54 13.03 -6.52
N TYR A 368 43.74 13.61 -5.59
CA TYR A 368 42.28 13.56 -5.70
C TYR A 368 41.75 14.47 -6.82
N MET A 369 42.37 15.64 -7.04
CA MET A 369 42.01 16.52 -8.15
C MET A 369 42.29 15.88 -9.51
N GLU A 370 43.38 15.13 -9.64
CA GLU A 370 43.67 14.35 -10.86
C GLU A 370 42.60 13.28 -11.13
N GLN A 371 42.04 12.66 -10.06
CA GLN A 371 40.94 11.73 -10.20
C GLN A 371 39.63 12.45 -10.63
N VAL A 372 39.32 13.63 -10.10
CA VAL A 372 38.23 14.47 -10.59
C VAL A 372 38.31 14.65 -12.09
N LEU A 373 39.44 15.10 -12.58
CA LEU A 373 39.66 15.32 -14.02
C LEU A 373 39.53 14.04 -14.87
N LEU A 374 39.84 12.89 -14.27
CA LEU A 374 39.69 11.59 -14.93
C LEU A 374 38.24 11.18 -15.08
N TYR A 375 37.43 11.35 -14.01
CA TYR A 375 36.03 10.91 -14.00
C TYR A 375 35.07 11.92 -14.64
N GLU A 376 35.39 13.22 -14.65
CA GLU A 376 34.61 14.23 -15.41
C GLU A 376 34.73 14.04 -16.95
N LYS A 377 35.82 13.47 -17.42
CA LYS A 377 36.07 13.24 -18.86
C LYS A 377 35.55 11.90 -19.37
N SER A 378 35.06 11.04 -18.51
CA SER A 378 34.50 9.74 -18.85
C SER A 378 32.98 9.85 -18.83
N PRO A 379 32.30 10.09 -19.96
CA PRO A 379 30.84 9.94 -19.99
C PRO A 379 30.57 8.43 -19.84
N ASP A 380 29.79 8.08 -18.78
CA ASP A 380 29.21 6.73 -18.66
C ASP A 380 28.18 6.49 -19.75
#